data_ad0ec411ec9c3a040e71eafdda3ead94
#
_entry.id   ad0ec411ec9c3a040e71eafdda3ead94
#
_cell.length_a   1.000
_cell.length_b   1.000
_cell.length_c   1.000
_cell.angle_alpha   90.00
_cell.angle_beta   90.00
_cell.angle_gamma   90.00
#
_symmetry.space_group_name_H-M   'P 1'
#
loop_
_entity.id
_entity.type
_entity.pdbx_description
1 polymer ?
#
loop_
_entity_poly.entity_id
_entity_poly.type
_entity_poly.pdbx_seq_one_letter_code
_entity_poly.pdbx_strand_id
1 'polypeptide(L)' 'MDAYEKLANAIILQAVKDWRAARRKLKRKPQNESARSELESCERFFRSNWFMTLTDVDGAVILRKLYEEDGR' A
#
# COMPACT_ATOMS: atom_id res chain seq x y z
N MET A 1 1.88 -7.89 -23.85
CA MET A 1 1.62 -7.78 -22.41
C MET A 1 0.54 -8.78 -22.02
N ASP A 2 0.77 -9.53 -20.99
CA ASP A 2 -0.18 -10.56 -20.64
C ASP A 2 -1.14 -10.10 -19.53
N ALA A 3 -2.20 -10.89 -19.34
CA ALA A 3 -3.24 -10.58 -18.36
C ALA A 3 -2.70 -10.61 -16.93
N TYR A 4 -1.66 -11.39 -16.68
CA TYR A 4 -1.06 -11.50 -15.36
C TYR A 4 -0.44 -10.16 -14.90
N GLU A 5 0.30 -9.51 -15.80
CA GLU A 5 0.92 -8.22 -15.48
C GLU A 5 -0.13 -7.16 -15.18
N LYS A 6 -1.22 -7.14 -15.96
CA LYS A 6 -2.31 -6.20 -15.73
C LYS A 6 -2.97 -6.45 -14.38
N LEU A 7 -3.18 -7.71 -14.04
CA LEU A 7 -3.79 -8.07 -12.77
C LEU A 7 -2.89 -7.70 -11.60
N ALA A 8 -1.60 -7.99 -11.71
CA ALA A 8 -0.63 -7.66 -10.67
C ALA A 8 -0.58 -6.15 -10.44
N ASN A 9 -0.55 -5.36 -11.51
CA ASN A 9 -0.55 -3.91 -11.38
C ASN A 9 -1.83 -3.40 -10.73
N ALA A 10 -2.98 -3.99 -11.06
CA ALA A 10 -4.25 -3.60 -10.47
C ALA A 10 -4.26 -3.86 -8.96
N ILE A 11 -3.73 -5.00 -8.53
CA ILE A 11 -3.64 -5.35 -7.11
C ILE A 11 -2.76 -4.35 -6.37
N ILE A 12 -1.61 -4.01 -6.94
CA ILE A 12 -0.67 -3.07 -6.32
C ILE A 12 -1.27 -1.67 -6.25
N LEU A 13 -1.91 -1.22 -7.31
CA LEU A 13 -2.55 0.09 -7.33
C LEU A 13 -3.69 0.18 -6.31
N GLN A 14 -4.43 -0.91 -6.14
CA GLN A 14 -5.50 -0.94 -5.14
C GLN A 14 -4.92 -0.82 -3.74
N ALA A 15 -3.81 -1.51 -3.47
CA ALA A 15 -3.14 -1.41 -2.17
C ALA A 15 -2.63 0.01 -1.90
N VAL A 16 -2.11 0.69 -2.92
CA VAL A 16 -1.70 2.09 -2.79
C VAL A 16 -2.88 2.99 -2.44
N LYS A 17 -4.00 2.80 -3.13
CA LYS A 17 -5.21 3.58 -2.86
C LYS A 17 -5.73 3.33 -1.44
N ASP A 18 -5.73 2.07 -1.02
CA ASP A 18 -6.20 1.71 0.31
C ASP A 18 -5.29 2.30 1.38
N TRP A 19 -3.97 2.27 1.17
CA TRP A 19 -3.01 2.87 2.08
C TRP A 19 -3.26 4.37 2.23
N ARG A 20 -3.42 5.07 1.11
CA ARG A 20 -3.67 6.52 1.12
C ARG A 20 -4.97 6.87 1.82
N ALA A 21 -6.02 6.09 1.58
CA ALA A 21 -7.30 6.32 2.23
C ALA A 21 -7.21 6.12 3.75
N ALA A 22 -6.55 5.04 4.18
CA ALA A 22 -6.37 4.77 5.60
C ALA A 22 -5.53 5.86 6.26
N ARG A 23 -4.47 6.30 5.59
CA ARG A 23 -3.60 7.35 6.11
C ARG A 23 -4.35 8.66 6.30
N ARG A 24 -5.20 9.01 5.33
CA ARG A 24 -6.04 10.21 5.40
C ARG A 24 -6.99 10.15 6.60
N LYS A 25 -7.61 8.99 6.81
CA LYS A 25 -8.51 8.80 7.96
C LYS A 25 -7.77 8.95 9.27
N LEU A 26 -6.56 8.43 9.37
CA LEU A 26 -5.76 8.53 10.58
C LEU A 26 -5.31 9.96 10.87
N LYS A 27 -5.06 10.76 9.84
CA LYS A 27 -4.72 12.17 10.03
C LYS A 27 -5.89 12.96 10.62
N ARG A 28 -7.10 12.60 10.21
CA ARG A 28 -8.30 13.25 10.70
C ARG A 28 -8.70 12.76 12.09
N LYS A 29 -8.47 11.48 12.37
CA LYS A 29 -8.84 10.87 13.64
C LYS A 29 -7.79 9.81 14.00
N PRO A 30 -6.75 10.21 14.74
CA PRO A 30 -5.65 9.29 15.09
C PRO A 30 -6.06 8.04 15.86
N GLN A 31 -7.20 8.08 16.56
CA GLN A 31 -7.70 6.94 17.31
C GLN A 31 -8.52 5.96 16.48
N ASN A 32 -8.64 6.18 15.18
CA ASN A 32 -9.43 5.29 14.33
C ASN A 32 -8.70 3.95 14.16
N GLU A 33 -9.10 2.97 14.96
CA GLU A 33 -8.46 1.65 14.95
C GLU A 33 -8.68 0.90 13.64
N SER A 34 -9.85 1.09 13.04
CA SER A 34 -10.16 0.46 11.76
C SER A 34 -9.20 0.92 10.67
N ALA A 35 -8.97 2.24 10.60
CA ALA A 35 -8.02 2.80 9.62
C ALA A 35 -6.59 2.35 9.91
N ARG A 36 -6.22 2.26 11.19
CA ARG A 36 -4.89 1.78 11.56
C ARG A 36 -4.70 0.33 11.12
N SER A 37 -5.70 -0.51 11.32
CA SER A 37 -5.65 -1.90 10.91
C SER A 37 -5.53 -2.02 9.39
N GLU A 38 -6.27 -1.22 8.65
CA GLU A 38 -6.16 -1.19 7.20
C GLU A 38 -4.77 -0.77 6.73
N LEU A 39 -4.21 0.26 7.37
CA LEU A 39 -2.87 0.74 7.05
C LEU A 39 -1.83 -0.35 7.28
N GLU A 40 -1.89 -1.01 8.42
CA GLU A 40 -0.96 -2.09 8.76
C GLU A 40 -1.09 -3.25 7.78
N SER A 41 -2.31 -3.59 7.36
CA SER A 41 -2.54 -4.64 6.38
C SER A 41 -1.91 -4.31 5.05
N CYS A 42 -2.04 -3.07 4.59
CA CYS A 42 -1.43 -2.62 3.35
C CYS A 42 0.10 -2.68 3.43
N GLU A 43 0.66 -2.22 4.55
CA GLU A 43 2.11 -2.24 4.74
C GLU A 43 2.65 -3.66 4.81
N ARG A 44 1.90 -4.56 5.44
CA ARG A 44 2.28 -5.97 5.48
C ARG A 44 2.26 -6.59 4.09
N PHE A 45 1.28 -6.20 3.28
CA PHE A 45 1.22 -6.65 1.89
C PHE A 45 2.46 -6.22 1.10
N PHE A 46 2.87 -4.95 1.22
CA PHE A 46 4.05 -4.45 0.50
C PHE A 46 5.34 -5.14 0.95
N ARG A 47 5.38 -5.70 2.15
CA ARG A 47 6.55 -6.42 2.67
C ARG A 47 6.46 -7.93 2.48
N SER A 48 5.35 -8.42 1.93
CA SER A 48 5.11 -9.85 1.84
C SER A 48 5.86 -10.49 0.68
N ASN A 49 6.04 -11.81 0.78
CA ASN A 49 6.58 -12.60 -0.32
C ASN A 49 5.64 -12.58 -1.52
N TRP A 50 4.35 -12.47 -1.28
CA TRP A 50 3.38 -12.38 -2.35
C TRP A 50 3.60 -11.15 -3.21
N PHE A 51 3.88 -10.01 -2.58
CA PHE A 51 4.21 -8.79 -3.32
C PHE A 51 5.45 -9.01 -4.20
N MET A 52 6.47 -9.67 -3.66
CA MET A 52 7.69 -9.97 -4.42
C MET A 52 7.40 -10.87 -5.62
N THR A 53 6.38 -11.71 -5.53
CA THR A 53 5.95 -12.56 -6.65
C THR A 53 5.22 -11.75 -7.73
N LEU A 54 4.51 -10.70 -7.32
CA LEU A 54 3.71 -9.89 -8.25
C LEU A 54 4.55 -8.92 -9.08
N THR A 55 5.68 -8.48 -8.55
CA THR A 55 6.49 -7.46 -9.20
C THR A 55 7.94 -7.54 -8.76
N ASP A 56 8.83 -7.03 -9.60
CA ASP A 56 10.26 -6.90 -9.27
C ASP A 56 10.54 -5.63 -8.46
N VAL A 57 9.56 -4.75 -8.32
CA VAL A 57 9.73 -3.51 -7.55
C VAL A 57 9.79 -3.84 -6.07
N ASP A 58 10.71 -3.18 -5.35
CA ASP A 58 10.85 -3.35 -3.91
C ASP A 58 9.71 -2.63 -3.18
N GLY A 59 8.89 -3.41 -2.45
CA GLY A 59 7.77 -2.86 -1.70
C GLY A 59 8.18 -1.85 -0.63
N ALA A 60 9.36 -2.03 -0.04
CA ALA A 60 9.87 -1.07 0.95
C ALA A 60 10.14 0.29 0.32
N VAL A 61 10.59 0.30 -0.93
CA VAL A 61 10.81 1.56 -1.67
C VAL A 61 9.48 2.26 -1.92
N ILE A 62 8.45 1.50 -2.29
CA ILE A 62 7.12 2.06 -2.52
C ILE A 62 6.60 2.70 -1.24
N LEU A 63 6.70 1.99 -0.11
CA LEU A 63 6.25 2.53 1.18
C LEU A 63 7.00 3.79 1.55
N ARG A 64 8.31 3.82 1.37
CA ARG A 64 9.10 5.01 1.67
C ARG A 64 8.62 6.20 0.86
N LYS A 65 8.36 6.00 -0.43
CA LYS A 65 7.87 7.07 -1.28
C LYS A 65 6.47 7.54 -0.88
N LEU A 66 5.60 6.61 -0.48
CA LEU A 66 4.28 6.97 -0.02
C LEU A 66 4.36 7.85 1.23
N TYR A 67 5.23 7.49 2.19
CA TYR A 67 5.42 8.30 3.38
C TYR A 67 6.02 9.67 3.06
N GLU A 68 6.97 9.73 2.13
CA GLU A 68 7.55 11.01 1.71
C GLU A 68 6.51 11.94 1.11
N GLU A 69 5.67 11.42 0.21
CA GLU A 69 4.60 12.19 -0.40
C GLU A 69 3.58 12.65 0.63
N ASP A 70 3.27 11.79 1.58
CA ASP A 70 2.27 12.06 2.61
C ASP A 70 2.74 13.11 3.59
N GLY A 71 4.04 13.22 3.80
CA GLY A 71 4.63 14.17 4.73
C GLY A 71 4.73 15.60 4.24
N ARG A 72 4.31 15.87 3.00
CA ARG A 72 4.40 17.22 2.40
C ARG A 72 3.19 18.08 2.70
#